data_4def67ee4d0fe0fc342dcbedb1550849
#
_entry.id   4def67ee4d0fe0fc342dcbedb1550849
#
_cell.length_a   1.000
_cell.length_b   1.000
_cell.length_c   1.000
_cell.angle_alpha   90.00
_cell.angle_beta   90.00
_cell.angle_gamma   90.00
#
_symmetry.space_group_name_H-M   'P 1'
#
loop_
_entity.id
_entity.type
_entity.pdbx_description
1 polymer ?
#
loop_
_entity_poly.entity_id
_entity_poly.type
_entity_poly.pdbx_seq_one_letter_code
_entity_poly.pdbx_strand_id
1 'polypeptide(L)'
;MLKHVQNSLLTFERVVERQRYWRALRDTLTLLFPFALVGAYVSFMNQAIFQRNGFLNHIYYLSHWLPGFKHLATYTTMLNLSINGILAVIAAFSAANFVARSAQRDNLLAGLTAAISFIMLNINYNFFSTQGQPAGSRFLEDNLGTQGIFLALLVGLLTGWLFSHLTRYPHIHQEIETQTHLLARAHANWLPIVAALLVFSAIGYGISFVSKGGLNGLFYAVFTLPFSNPAASLLAIIGVASLSNLYWLIGIIGPVDFSGNSTTSTVQNLEYALQHGSAWGAPNPVTLHTLFDAFANVGGPGMTLALLIAILWRSRNRNYRTVA
;
A
#
# COMPACT_ATOMS: atom_id res chain seq x y z
N MET A 1 -24.51 -11.90 -24.12
CA MET A 1 -23.30 -11.17 -23.70
C MET A 1 -23.02 -11.27 -22.20
N LEU A 2 -23.96 -10.91 -21.30
CA LEU A 2 -23.78 -10.97 -19.83
C LEU A 2 -23.44 -12.38 -19.30
N LYS A 3 -24.07 -13.45 -19.77
CA LYS A 3 -23.75 -14.83 -19.36
C LYS A 3 -22.34 -15.28 -19.77
N HIS A 4 -21.83 -14.79 -20.91
CA HIS A 4 -20.45 -15.09 -21.35
C HIS A 4 -19.43 -14.41 -20.45
N VAL A 5 -19.65 -13.15 -20.10
CA VAL A 5 -18.79 -12.39 -19.16
C VAL A 5 -18.83 -13.05 -17.77
N GLN A 6 -20.01 -13.45 -17.30
CA GLN A 6 -20.17 -14.15 -16.02
C GLN A 6 -19.42 -15.48 -15.99
N ASN A 7 -19.51 -16.29 -17.05
CA ASN A 7 -18.78 -17.56 -17.14
C ASN A 7 -17.27 -17.37 -17.24
N SER A 8 -16.82 -16.33 -17.95
CA SER A 8 -15.39 -15.98 -18.02
C SER A 8 -14.86 -15.54 -16.66
N LEU A 9 -15.61 -14.74 -15.90
CA LEU A 9 -15.25 -14.33 -14.55
C LEU A 9 -15.19 -15.52 -13.58
N LEU A 10 -16.17 -16.42 -13.62
CA LEU A 10 -16.17 -17.63 -12.79
C LEU A 10 -15.02 -18.60 -13.15
N THR A 11 -14.64 -18.64 -14.43
CA THR A 11 -13.50 -19.44 -14.87
C THR A 11 -12.19 -18.81 -14.40
N PHE A 12 -12.06 -17.50 -14.50
CA PHE A 12 -10.91 -16.74 -13.98
C PHE A 12 -10.78 -16.92 -12.46
N GLU A 13 -11.87 -16.78 -11.71
CA GLU A 13 -11.90 -17.02 -10.26
C GLU A 13 -11.36 -18.42 -9.90
N ARG A 14 -11.84 -19.46 -10.58
CA ARG A 14 -11.37 -20.85 -10.34
C ARG A 14 -9.89 -21.04 -10.68
N VAL A 15 -9.39 -20.41 -11.74
CA VAL A 15 -7.97 -20.48 -12.11
C VAL A 15 -7.11 -19.77 -11.07
N VAL A 16 -7.56 -18.59 -10.62
CA VAL A 16 -6.88 -17.80 -9.58
C VAL A 16 -6.87 -18.56 -8.24
N GLU A 17 -8.00 -19.14 -7.84
CA GLU A 17 -8.07 -19.91 -6.59
C GLU A 17 -7.21 -21.19 -6.61
N ARG A 18 -6.92 -21.74 -7.78
CA ARG A 18 -6.09 -22.94 -7.93
C ARG A 18 -4.60 -22.64 -7.75
N GLN A 19 -4.16 -21.42 -7.98
CA GLN A 19 -2.75 -21.03 -7.86
C GLN A 19 -2.40 -20.63 -6.42
N ARG A 20 -1.38 -21.27 -5.85
CA ARG A 20 -0.94 -21.06 -4.45
C ARG A 20 -0.57 -19.61 -4.13
N TYR A 21 0.04 -18.90 -5.07
CA TYR A 21 0.47 -17.50 -4.86
C TYR A 21 -0.71 -16.55 -4.80
N TRP A 22 -1.69 -16.71 -5.68
CA TRP A 22 -2.91 -15.90 -5.65
C TRP A 22 -3.75 -16.13 -4.39
N ARG A 23 -3.81 -17.39 -3.94
CA ARG A 23 -4.46 -17.72 -2.67
C ARG A 23 -3.76 -17.05 -1.51
N ALA A 24 -2.41 -17.12 -1.45
CA ALA A 24 -1.63 -16.48 -0.41
C ALA A 24 -1.82 -14.95 -0.42
N LEU A 25 -1.90 -14.33 -1.61
CA LEU A 25 -2.19 -12.90 -1.76
C LEU A 25 -3.56 -12.54 -1.20
N ARG A 26 -4.60 -13.25 -1.61
CA ARG A 26 -5.97 -13.06 -1.11
C ARG A 26 -6.04 -13.23 0.41
N ASP A 27 -5.47 -14.29 0.93
CA ASP A 27 -5.51 -14.61 2.36
C ASP A 27 -4.73 -13.56 3.17
N THR A 28 -3.63 -13.02 2.62
CA THR A 28 -2.89 -11.90 3.21
C THR A 28 -3.74 -10.64 3.27
N LEU A 29 -4.37 -10.24 2.17
CA LEU A 29 -5.22 -9.05 2.12
C LEU A 29 -6.42 -9.18 3.06
N THR A 30 -7.01 -10.39 3.15
CA THR A 30 -8.10 -10.67 4.08
C THR A 30 -7.64 -10.56 5.54
N LEU A 31 -6.43 -11.04 5.86
CA LEU A 31 -5.86 -10.90 7.21
C LEU A 31 -5.55 -9.45 7.57
N LEU A 32 -5.12 -8.64 6.59
CA LEU A 32 -4.81 -7.22 6.80
C LEU A 32 -6.05 -6.35 6.98
N PHE A 33 -7.20 -6.79 6.47
CA PHE A 33 -8.43 -6.00 6.45
C PHE A 33 -8.82 -5.39 7.81
N PRO A 34 -8.88 -6.14 8.94
CA PRO A 34 -9.24 -5.56 10.22
C PRO A 34 -8.23 -4.50 10.70
N PHE A 35 -6.94 -4.70 10.46
CA PHE A 35 -5.91 -3.72 10.80
C PHE A 35 -6.02 -2.46 9.95
N ALA A 36 -6.26 -2.62 8.64
CA ALA A 36 -6.49 -1.52 7.73
C ALA A 36 -7.75 -0.73 8.10
N LEU A 37 -8.82 -1.41 8.52
CA LEU A 37 -10.05 -0.77 8.97
C LEU A 37 -9.83 0.08 10.23
N VAL A 38 -9.19 -0.48 11.26
CA VAL A 38 -8.85 0.27 12.48
C VAL A 38 -7.91 1.43 12.14
N GLY A 39 -6.89 1.18 11.29
CA GLY A 39 -5.97 2.20 10.82
C GLY A 39 -6.67 3.33 10.08
N ALA A 40 -7.67 3.03 9.25
CA ALA A 40 -8.46 4.03 8.54
C ALA A 40 -9.27 4.91 9.52
N TYR A 41 -9.89 4.34 10.54
CA TYR A 41 -10.58 5.12 11.57
C TYR A 41 -9.63 6.03 12.35
N VAL A 42 -8.47 5.52 12.77
CA VAL A 42 -7.47 6.32 13.47
C VAL A 42 -6.93 7.44 12.57
N SER A 43 -6.68 7.13 11.30
CA SER A 43 -6.24 8.13 10.31
C SER A 43 -7.30 9.22 10.10
N PHE A 44 -8.57 8.83 9.96
CA PHE A 44 -9.67 9.76 9.86
C PHE A 44 -9.78 10.67 11.08
N MET A 45 -9.74 10.10 12.29
CA MET A 45 -9.77 10.90 13.53
C MET A 45 -8.59 11.86 13.60
N ASN A 46 -7.39 11.40 13.24
CA ASN A 46 -6.21 12.23 13.25
C ASN A 46 -6.33 13.39 12.25
N GLN A 47 -6.72 13.10 11.00
CA GLN A 47 -6.79 14.10 9.93
C GLN A 47 -7.97 15.04 10.07
N ALA A 48 -9.16 14.54 10.42
CA ALA A 48 -10.37 15.37 10.49
C ALA A 48 -10.48 16.18 11.78
N ILE A 49 -10.01 15.64 12.92
CA ILE A 49 -10.21 16.24 14.24
C ILE A 49 -8.93 16.89 14.73
N PHE A 50 -7.82 16.14 14.79
CA PHE A 50 -6.63 16.52 15.55
C PHE A 50 -5.58 17.27 14.76
N GLN A 51 -5.58 17.21 13.43
CA GLN A 51 -4.71 18.08 12.63
C GLN A 51 -5.14 19.55 12.72
N ARG A 52 -4.15 20.44 12.65
CA ARG A 52 -4.39 21.90 12.72
C ARG A 52 -5.36 22.40 11.64
N ASN A 53 -5.28 21.84 10.44
CA ASN A 53 -6.15 22.12 9.30
C ASN A 53 -7.26 21.07 9.12
N GLY A 54 -7.50 20.25 10.15
CA GLY A 54 -8.56 19.24 10.11
C GLY A 54 -9.94 19.87 9.97
N PHE A 55 -10.79 19.27 9.13
CA PHE A 55 -12.11 19.79 8.80
C PHE A 55 -12.95 20.11 10.04
N LEU A 56 -13.05 19.18 10.98
CA LEU A 56 -13.83 19.37 12.22
C LEU A 56 -13.15 20.39 13.15
N ASN A 57 -11.82 20.38 13.23
CA ASN A 57 -11.08 21.37 14.02
C ASN A 57 -11.30 22.77 13.47
N HIS A 58 -11.33 22.93 12.15
CA HIS A 58 -11.53 24.25 11.52
C HIS A 58 -12.95 24.78 11.71
N ILE A 59 -13.98 23.92 11.63
CA ILE A 59 -15.38 24.34 11.82
C ILE A 59 -15.69 24.66 13.28
N TYR A 60 -15.30 23.78 14.21
CA TYR A 60 -15.67 23.86 15.61
C TYR A 60 -14.60 24.49 16.52
N TYR A 61 -13.47 24.90 15.96
CA TYR A 61 -12.33 25.49 16.70
C TYR A 61 -11.90 24.63 17.88
N LEU A 62 -11.85 23.31 17.70
CA LEU A 62 -11.58 22.33 18.76
C LEU A 62 -10.29 22.60 19.50
N SER A 63 -9.26 23.08 18.78
CA SER A 63 -7.96 23.44 19.34
C SER A 63 -8.01 24.57 20.38
N HIS A 64 -9.09 25.37 20.45
CA HIS A 64 -9.22 26.51 21.35
C HIS A 64 -9.91 26.15 22.67
N TRP A 65 -10.88 25.24 22.63
CA TRP A 65 -11.71 24.96 23.81
C TRP A 65 -11.54 23.53 24.37
N LEU A 66 -10.97 22.58 23.58
CA LEU A 66 -10.78 21.22 24.06
C LEU A 66 -9.52 21.14 24.93
N PRO A 67 -9.64 20.85 26.23
CA PRO A 67 -8.48 20.72 27.10
C PRO A 67 -7.63 19.53 26.68
N GLY A 68 -6.30 19.71 26.63
CA GLY A 68 -5.39 18.63 26.24
C GLY A 68 -5.33 18.32 24.75
N PHE A 69 -5.92 19.13 23.87
CA PHE A 69 -5.96 18.94 22.44
C PHE A 69 -4.59 18.55 21.83
N LYS A 70 -3.52 19.24 22.23
CA LYS A 70 -2.16 18.94 21.74
C LYS A 70 -1.69 17.55 22.12
N HIS A 71 -1.97 17.09 23.32
CA HIS A 71 -1.61 15.75 23.78
C HIS A 71 -2.42 14.67 23.04
N LEU A 72 -3.71 14.90 22.84
CA LEU A 72 -4.57 14.00 22.04
C LEU A 72 -4.13 13.95 20.57
N ALA A 73 -3.79 15.08 19.99
CA ALA A 73 -3.25 15.17 18.62
C ALA A 73 -1.94 14.38 18.48
N THR A 74 -1.01 14.53 19.42
CA THR A 74 0.23 13.75 19.40
C THR A 74 -0.06 12.25 19.59
N TYR A 75 -0.93 11.90 20.52
CA TYR A 75 -1.29 10.50 20.76
C TYR A 75 -1.93 9.84 19.53
N THR A 76 -2.90 10.50 18.88
CA THR A 76 -3.55 9.98 17.68
C THR A 76 -2.58 9.88 16.50
N THR A 77 -1.63 10.81 16.40
CA THR A 77 -0.56 10.73 15.39
C THR A 77 0.34 9.52 15.62
N MET A 78 0.73 9.26 16.87
CA MET A 78 1.54 8.07 17.22
C MET A 78 0.76 6.77 17.01
N LEU A 79 -0.54 6.73 17.33
CA LEU A 79 -1.40 5.58 17.03
C LEU A 79 -1.50 5.33 15.53
N ASN A 80 -1.68 6.39 14.73
CA ASN A 80 -1.74 6.28 13.28
C ASN A 80 -0.43 5.73 12.72
N LEU A 81 0.71 6.23 13.19
CA LEU A 81 2.02 5.72 12.79
C LEU A 81 2.22 4.25 13.22
N SER A 82 1.78 3.89 14.41
CA SER A 82 1.92 2.51 14.93
C SER A 82 1.08 1.49 14.17
N ILE A 83 -0.09 1.86 13.65
CA ILE A 83 -0.99 0.94 12.95
C ILE A 83 -0.71 0.99 11.44
N ASN A 84 -0.84 2.17 10.84
CA ASN A 84 -0.71 2.34 9.39
C ASN A 84 0.75 2.35 8.94
N GLY A 85 1.68 2.81 9.78
CA GLY A 85 3.09 2.92 9.44
C GLY A 85 3.84 1.59 9.34
N ILE A 86 3.28 0.48 9.86
CA ILE A 86 3.91 -0.86 9.78
C ILE A 86 3.10 -1.87 8.97
N LEU A 87 2.01 -1.43 8.34
CA LEU A 87 1.05 -2.32 7.68
C LEU A 87 1.72 -3.14 6.56
N ALA A 88 2.65 -2.55 5.82
CA ALA A 88 3.40 -3.25 4.77
C ALA A 88 4.33 -4.33 5.34
N VAL A 89 4.92 -4.11 6.51
CA VAL A 89 5.77 -5.13 7.17
C VAL A 89 4.93 -6.35 7.52
N ILE A 90 3.73 -6.13 8.05
CA ILE A 90 2.78 -7.21 8.36
C ILE A 90 2.32 -7.91 7.08
N ALA A 91 2.15 -7.17 5.97
CA ALA A 91 1.83 -7.73 4.66
C ALA A 91 2.93 -8.65 4.13
N ALA A 92 4.20 -8.22 4.20
CA ALA A 92 5.35 -9.04 3.80
C ALA A 92 5.44 -10.33 4.62
N PHE A 93 5.33 -10.21 5.95
CA PHE A 93 5.29 -11.35 6.86
C PHE A 93 4.20 -12.35 6.47
N SER A 94 2.96 -11.86 6.34
CA SER A 94 1.78 -12.69 6.12
C SER A 94 1.82 -13.39 4.76
N ALA A 95 2.26 -12.68 3.70
CA ALA A 95 2.39 -13.24 2.37
C ALA A 95 3.39 -14.41 2.33
N ALA A 96 4.58 -14.22 2.92
CA ALA A 96 5.58 -15.28 3.01
C ALA A 96 5.10 -16.47 3.86
N ASN A 97 4.42 -16.18 4.98
CA ASN A 97 3.83 -17.19 5.86
C ASN A 97 2.83 -18.08 5.10
N PHE A 98 1.89 -17.49 4.36
CA PHE A 98 0.89 -18.26 3.60
C PHE A 98 1.51 -19.05 2.45
N VAL A 99 2.51 -18.51 1.73
CA VAL A 99 3.22 -19.24 0.68
C VAL A 99 3.99 -20.43 1.26
N ALA A 100 4.78 -20.21 2.32
CA ALA A 100 5.56 -21.27 2.97
C ALA A 100 4.64 -22.36 3.55
N ARG A 101 3.53 -21.96 4.19
CA ARG A 101 2.52 -22.87 4.71
C ARG A 101 1.90 -23.73 3.60
N SER A 102 1.58 -23.14 2.44
CA SER A 102 1.04 -23.88 1.29
C SER A 102 2.03 -24.88 0.70
N ALA A 103 3.32 -24.65 0.89
CA ALA A 103 4.43 -25.53 0.49
C ALA A 103 4.86 -26.50 1.60
N GLN A 104 4.13 -26.54 2.74
CA GLN A 104 4.48 -27.34 3.93
C GLN A 104 5.91 -27.08 4.44
N ARG A 105 6.32 -25.84 4.43
CA ARG A 105 7.61 -25.37 4.93
C ARG A 105 7.43 -24.54 6.21
N ASP A 106 8.53 -24.15 6.82
CA ASP A 106 8.51 -23.31 8.00
C ASP A 106 7.93 -21.94 7.68
N ASN A 107 6.67 -21.76 8.04
CA ASN A 107 5.91 -20.54 7.75
C ASN A 107 6.30 -19.37 8.65
N LEU A 108 6.65 -19.63 9.92
CA LEU A 108 7.02 -18.57 10.86
C LEU A 108 8.36 -17.94 10.48
N LEU A 109 9.39 -18.78 10.24
CA LEU A 109 10.71 -18.29 9.83
C LEU A 109 10.67 -17.60 8.46
N ALA A 110 9.86 -18.11 7.53
CA ALA A 110 9.64 -17.44 6.24
C ALA A 110 9.03 -16.06 6.41
N GLY A 111 8.00 -15.92 7.26
CA GLY A 111 7.36 -14.65 7.57
C GLY A 111 8.32 -13.65 8.20
N LEU A 112 9.05 -14.06 9.25
CA LEU A 112 10.05 -13.21 9.91
C LEU A 112 11.15 -12.76 8.95
N THR A 113 11.64 -13.68 8.12
CA THR A 113 12.65 -13.35 7.11
C THR A 113 12.14 -12.35 6.10
N ALA A 114 10.89 -12.48 5.63
CA ALA A 114 10.29 -11.54 4.70
C ALA A 114 10.12 -10.14 5.32
N ALA A 115 9.69 -10.07 6.57
CA ALA A 115 9.57 -8.79 7.29
C ALA A 115 10.92 -8.08 7.41
N ILE A 116 11.97 -8.80 7.82
CA ILE A 116 13.33 -8.25 7.93
C ILE A 116 13.85 -7.84 6.55
N SER A 117 13.68 -8.70 5.52
CA SER A 117 14.10 -8.41 4.14
C SER A 117 13.42 -7.15 3.60
N PHE A 118 12.13 -6.98 3.88
CA PHE A 118 11.39 -5.79 3.46
C PHE A 118 11.89 -4.53 4.16
N ILE A 119 12.17 -4.60 5.47
CA ILE A 119 12.77 -3.48 6.22
C ILE A 119 14.14 -3.13 5.65
N MET A 120 15.00 -4.12 5.39
CA MET A 120 16.33 -3.91 4.80
C MET A 120 16.26 -3.27 3.41
N LEU A 121 15.27 -3.64 2.59
CA LEU A 121 15.07 -3.08 1.28
C LEU A 121 14.72 -1.57 1.30
N ASN A 122 14.17 -1.09 2.42
CA ASN A 122 13.82 0.32 2.63
C ASN A 122 14.95 1.15 3.27
N ILE A 123 16.15 0.59 3.40
CA ILE A 123 17.36 1.35 3.76
C ILE A 123 17.96 1.92 2.47
N ASN A 124 17.98 3.23 2.34
CA ASN A 124 18.62 3.89 1.21
C ASN A 124 19.99 4.45 1.62
N TYR A 125 21.01 4.02 0.90
CA TYR A 125 22.38 4.47 1.10
C TYR A 125 22.65 5.66 0.18
N ASN A 126 22.55 6.88 0.70
CA ASN A 126 22.88 8.08 -0.05
C ASN A 126 24.39 8.25 -0.17
N PHE A 127 24.99 7.71 -1.23
CA PHE A 127 26.42 7.87 -1.51
C PHE A 127 26.77 9.23 -2.13
N PHE A 128 25.80 9.91 -2.72
CA PHE A 128 26.01 11.22 -3.34
C PHE A 128 25.49 12.33 -2.42
N SER A 129 26.46 13.07 -1.83
CA SER A 129 26.15 14.29 -1.11
C SER A 129 25.54 15.31 -2.08
N THR A 130 24.24 15.57 -1.96
CA THR A 130 23.63 16.76 -2.58
C THR A 130 23.82 17.91 -1.59
N GLN A 131 24.11 19.13 -2.10
CA GLN A 131 24.43 20.30 -1.29
C GLN A 131 23.55 20.41 -0.03
N GLY A 132 24.19 20.33 1.15
CA GLY A 132 23.56 20.57 2.45
C GLY A 132 23.03 19.35 3.21
N GLN A 133 23.11 18.12 2.67
CA GLN A 133 22.79 16.91 3.42
C GLN A 133 24.02 15.99 3.56
N PRO A 134 24.33 15.50 4.77
CA PRO A 134 25.45 14.61 4.97
C PRO A 134 25.26 13.29 4.18
N ALA A 135 26.34 12.80 3.60
CA ALA A 135 26.34 11.44 3.06
C ALA A 135 26.04 10.46 4.21
N GLY A 136 25.04 9.60 4.03
CA GLY A 136 24.65 8.64 5.05
C GLY A 136 23.48 7.76 4.59
N SER A 137 23.22 6.72 5.35
CA SER A 137 22.03 5.90 5.14
C SER A 137 20.77 6.61 5.66
N ARG A 138 19.70 6.59 4.87
CA ARG A 138 18.38 7.08 5.26
C ARG A 138 17.41 5.91 5.29
N PHE A 139 16.65 5.82 6.37
CA PHE A 139 15.56 4.88 6.47
C PHE A 139 14.28 5.50 5.88
N LEU A 140 13.64 4.79 4.96
CA LEU A 140 12.43 5.26 4.28
C LEU A 140 11.20 4.75 5.05
N GLU A 141 10.86 5.43 6.14
CA GLU A 141 9.76 5.05 7.04
C GLU A 141 8.41 5.03 6.32
N ASP A 142 8.16 5.99 5.42
CA ASP A 142 6.90 6.11 4.68
C ASP A 142 6.57 4.85 3.87
N ASN A 143 7.60 4.13 3.43
CA ASN A 143 7.43 2.89 2.66
C ASN A 143 7.02 1.67 3.52
N LEU A 144 7.11 1.75 4.83
CA LEU A 144 6.68 0.66 5.72
C LEU A 144 5.16 0.65 5.94
N GLY A 145 4.51 1.76 5.64
CA GLY A 145 3.07 1.95 5.72
C GLY A 145 2.32 1.46 4.48
N THR A 146 1.14 2.02 4.30
CA THR A 146 0.21 1.68 3.21
C THR A 146 0.83 1.81 1.82
N GLN A 147 1.74 2.76 1.62
CA GLN A 147 2.41 2.99 0.33
C GLN A 147 3.31 1.82 -0.10
N GLY A 148 3.84 1.07 0.86
CA GLY A 148 4.72 -0.07 0.58
C GLY A 148 4.02 -1.42 0.45
N ILE A 149 2.70 -1.51 0.61
CA ILE A 149 1.97 -2.79 0.66
C ILE A 149 2.22 -3.63 -0.59
N PHE A 150 2.18 -3.04 -1.78
CA PHE A 150 2.40 -3.78 -3.02
C PHE A 150 3.80 -4.40 -3.07
N LEU A 151 4.82 -3.60 -2.77
CA LEU A 151 6.21 -4.08 -2.72
C LEU A 151 6.40 -5.13 -1.63
N ALA A 152 5.77 -4.93 -0.47
CA ALA A 152 5.79 -5.87 0.64
C ALA A 152 5.20 -7.24 0.26
N LEU A 153 4.09 -7.24 -0.46
CA LEU A 153 3.48 -8.47 -1.00
C LEU A 153 4.45 -9.19 -1.96
N LEU A 154 5.11 -8.47 -2.86
CA LEU A 154 6.11 -9.06 -3.77
C LEU A 154 7.28 -9.66 -2.99
N VAL A 155 7.85 -8.93 -2.03
CA VAL A 155 8.93 -9.42 -1.16
C VAL A 155 8.48 -10.66 -0.39
N GLY A 156 7.27 -10.64 0.17
CA GLY A 156 6.70 -11.78 0.88
C GLY A 156 6.52 -13.02 0.00
N LEU A 157 5.96 -12.85 -1.20
CA LEU A 157 5.79 -13.94 -2.16
C LEU A 157 7.13 -14.53 -2.60
N LEU A 158 8.12 -13.69 -2.90
CA LEU A 158 9.46 -14.11 -3.29
C LEU A 158 10.19 -14.82 -2.15
N THR A 159 10.11 -14.31 -0.93
CA THR A 159 10.69 -14.96 0.25
C THR A 159 10.05 -16.33 0.50
N GLY A 160 8.72 -16.40 0.44
CA GLY A 160 7.99 -17.67 0.55
C GLY A 160 8.37 -18.67 -0.56
N TRP A 161 8.61 -18.19 -1.77
CA TRP A 161 9.11 -18.98 -2.88
C TRP A 161 10.53 -19.51 -2.60
N LEU A 162 11.44 -18.65 -2.11
CA LEU A 162 12.79 -19.06 -1.71
C LEU A 162 12.76 -20.16 -0.64
N PHE A 163 11.93 -20.01 0.39
CA PHE A 163 11.75 -21.04 1.40
C PHE A 163 11.20 -22.35 0.82
N SER A 164 10.28 -22.27 -0.13
CA SER A 164 9.71 -23.46 -0.76
C SER A 164 10.74 -24.29 -1.55
N HIS A 165 11.82 -23.65 -2.07
CA HIS A 165 12.81 -24.30 -2.92
C HIS A 165 14.13 -24.60 -2.21
N LEU A 166 14.56 -23.74 -1.27
CA LEU A 166 15.89 -23.83 -0.65
C LEU A 166 15.91 -24.55 0.70
N THR A 167 14.75 -24.78 1.33
CA THR A 167 14.69 -25.54 2.58
C THR A 167 15.01 -27.01 2.34
N ARG A 168 16.03 -27.54 3.01
CA ARG A 168 16.57 -28.89 2.79
C ARG A 168 15.68 -30.02 3.31
N TYR A 169 14.84 -29.77 4.33
CA TYR A 169 13.99 -30.80 4.94
C TYR A 169 12.50 -30.54 4.65
N PRO A 170 11.78 -31.50 4.03
CA PRO A 170 10.43 -31.26 3.54
C PRO A 170 9.33 -31.26 4.59
N HIS A 171 9.50 -31.88 5.75
CA HIS A 171 8.40 -32.03 6.72
C HIS A 171 8.88 -31.80 8.14
N ILE A 172 8.53 -30.67 8.68
CA ILE A 172 8.55 -30.47 10.14
C ILE A 172 7.15 -30.81 10.61
N HIS A 173 6.95 -32.07 11.03
CA HIS A 173 5.76 -32.45 11.76
C HIS A 173 5.69 -31.61 13.03
N GLN A 174 4.52 -31.07 13.32
CA GLN A 174 4.21 -30.26 14.51
C GLN A 174 4.19 -31.13 15.79
N GLU A 175 5.09 -32.08 15.93
CA GLU A 175 5.17 -32.89 17.13
C GLU A 175 6.10 -32.23 18.13
N ILE A 176 5.55 -31.92 19.29
CA ILE A 176 6.13 -31.56 20.59
C ILE A 176 7.41 -30.73 20.52
N GLU A 177 7.27 -29.42 20.82
CA GLU A 177 8.36 -28.44 20.91
C GLU A 177 9.36 -28.77 22.03
N THR A 178 10.30 -29.64 21.73
CA THR A 178 11.51 -29.82 22.55
C THR A 178 12.58 -28.83 22.04
N GLN A 179 13.44 -28.29 22.90
CA GLN A 179 14.49 -27.32 22.54
C GLN A 179 15.38 -27.81 21.39
N THR A 180 15.63 -29.11 21.30
CA THR A 180 16.37 -29.75 20.20
C THR A 180 15.70 -29.60 18.84
N HIS A 181 14.35 -29.58 18.79
CA HIS A 181 13.61 -29.35 17.55
C HIS A 181 13.67 -27.92 17.05
N LEU A 182 13.72 -26.92 17.95
CA LEU A 182 13.88 -25.51 17.55
C LEU A 182 15.21 -25.25 16.90
N LEU A 183 16.30 -25.81 17.45
CA LEU A 183 17.65 -25.69 16.87
C LEU A 183 17.77 -26.39 15.52
N ALA A 184 17.22 -27.61 15.38
CA ALA A 184 17.19 -28.34 14.12
C ALA A 184 16.39 -27.59 13.05
N ARG A 185 15.27 -27.00 13.44
CA ARG A 185 14.41 -26.15 12.59
C ARG A 185 15.12 -24.89 12.11
N ALA A 186 15.82 -24.18 13.01
CA ALA A 186 16.62 -23.02 12.67
C ALA A 186 17.77 -23.41 11.72
N HIS A 187 18.46 -24.51 12.00
CA HIS A 187 19.55 -25.00 11.14
C HIS A 187 19.09 -25.44 9.75
N ALA A 188 17.91 -26.08 9.64
CA ALA A 188 17.34 -26.48 8.36
C ALA A 188 16.99 -25.30 7.44
N ASN A 189 16.68 -24.14 8.02
CA ASN A 189 16.21 -22.95 7.32
C ASN A 189 17.26 -21.83 7.22
N TRP A 190 18.52 -22.03 7.70
CA TRP A 190 19.52 -20.97 7.64
C TRP A 190 19.83 -20.53 6.20
N LEU A 191 19.86 -21.47 5.26
CA LEU A 191 20.20 -21.19 3.87
C LEU A 191 19.17 -20.26 3.19
N PRO A 192 17.83 -20.54 3.22
CA PRO A 192 16.88 -19.61 2.66
C PRO A 192 16.83 -18.28 3.40
N ILE A 193 17.10 -18.23 4.70
CA ILE A 193 17.17 -16.97 5.46
C ILE A 193 18.31 -16.11 4.93
N VAL A 194 19.54 -16.65 4.91
CA VAL A 194 20.72 -15.92 4.44
C VAL A 194 20.58 -15.52 2.97
N ALA A 195 20.08 -16.42 2.12
CA ALA A 195 19.85 -16.13 0.70
C ALA A 195 18.86 -14.98 0.52
N ALA A 196 17.74 -14.98 1.24
CA ALA A 196 16.74 -13.90 1.15
C ALA A 196 17.35 -12.57 1.62
N LEU A 197 17.99 -12.54 2.78
CA LEU A 197 18.59 -11.30 3.31
C LEU A 197 19.66 -10.74 2.38
N LEU A 198 20.54 -11.60 1.81
CA LEU A 198 21.56 -11.16 0.86
C LEU A 198 20.96 -10.63 -0.45
N VAL A 199 19.99 -11.32 -1.01
CA VAL A 199 19.33 -10.91 -2.26
C VAL A 199 18.64 -9.56 -2.08
N PHE A 200 17.81 -9.40 -1.05
CA PHE A 200 17.09 -8.14 -0.85
C PHE A 200 18.01 -7.00 -0.39
N SER A 201 19.05 -7.28 0.38
CA SER A 201 20.09 -6.29 0.71
C SER A 201 20.85 -5.82 -0.53
N ALA A 202 21.24 -6.75 -1.41
CA ALA A 202 21.92 -6.41 -2.66
C ALA A 202 21.03 -5.60 -3.60
N ILE A 203 19.73 -5.95 -3.70
CA ILE A 203 18.75 -5.18 -4.47
C ILE A 203 18.62 -3.77 -3.87
N GLY A 204 18.42 -3.62 -2.56
CA GLY A 204 18.30 -2.32 -1.89
C GLY A 204 19.54 -1.46 -2.08
N TYR A 205 20.73 -2.05 -1.94
CA TYR A 205 21.99 -1.38 -2.19
C TYR A 205 22.12 -0.90 -3.63
N GLY A 206 21.82 -1.76 -4.61
CA GLY A 206 21.88 -1.40 -6.05
C GLY A 206 20.91 -0.28 -6.41
N ILE A 207 19.71 -0.29 -5.85
CA ILE A 207 18.69 0.73 -6.10
C ILE A 207 19.05 2.07 -5.49
N SER A 208 19.80 2.10 -4.39
CA SER A 208 20.28 3.34 -3.77
C SER A 208 21.10 4.22 -4.71
N PHE A 209 21.71 3.63 -5.75
CA PHE A 209 22.41 4.40 -6.81
C PHE A 209 21.47 5.03 -7.83
N VAL A 210 20.26 4.51 -7.97
CA VAL A 210 19.34 4.92 -9.04
C VAL A 210 18.20 5.80 -8.51
N SER A 211 17.71 5.53 -7.31
CA SER A 211 16.54 6.21 -6.76
C SER A 211 16.72 6.65 -5.32
N LYS A 212 16.42 7.93 -5.06
CA LYS A 212 16.37 8.49 -3.69
C LYS A 212 15.18 7.97 -2.88
N GLY A 213 14.11 7.53 -3.53
CA GLY A 213 12.90 6.96 -2.93
C GLY A 213 12.96 5.44 -2.74
N GLY A 214 14.13 4.81 -2.98
CA GLY A 214 14.29 3.37 -2.92
C GLY A 214 13.53 2.64 -4.04
N LEU A 215 13.31 1.33 -3.87
CA LEU A 215 12.60 0.50 -4.85
C LEU A 215 11.13 0.94 -5.01
N ASN A 216 10.50 1.33 -3.92
CA ASN A 216 9.12 1.82 -3.94
C ASN A 216 9.00 3.09 -4.78
N GLY A 217 9.90 4.06 -4.60
CA GLY A 217 9.96 5.27 -5.40
C GLY A 217 10.19 5.00 -6.88
N LEU A 218 11.07 4.07 -7.25
CA LEU A 218 11.28 3.63 -8.63
C LEU A 218 10.01 3.01 -9.22
N PHE A 219 9.39 2.12 -8.46
CA PHE A 219 8.18 1.45 -8.89
C PHE A 219 7.08 2.48 -9.22
N TYR A 220 6.81 3.39 -8.29
CA TYR A 220 5.83 4.46 -8.52
C TYR A 220 6.24 5.39 -9.67
N ALA A 221 7.52 5.74 -9.80
CA ALA A 221 7.99 6.57 -10.91
C ALA A 221 7.65 5.94 -12.27
N VAL A 222 7.86 4.62 -12.43
CA VAL A 222 7.51 3.91 -13.67
C VAL A 222 6.00 3.96 -13.94
N PHE A 223 5.17 3.77 -12.91
CA PHE A 223 3.71 3.81 -13.06
C PHE A 223 3.15 5.22 -13.24
N THR A 224 3.88 6.26 -12.79
CA THR A 224 3.47 7.66 -12.99
C THR A 224 3.96 8.27 -14.30
N LEU A 225 4.94 7.65 -14.99
CA LEU A 225 5.46 8.12 -16.28
C LEU A 225 4.37 8.45 -17.31
N PRO A 226 3.32 7.62 -17.53
CA PRO A 226 2.26 7.93 -18.49
C PRO A 226 1.44 9.18 -18.14
N PHE A 227 1.55 9.67 -16.90
CA PHE A 227 0.71 10.74 -16.34
C PHE A 227 1.49 12.01 -16.04
N SER A 228 2.78 12.06 -16.33
CA SER A 228 3.65 13.20 -16.04
C SER A 228 3.19 14.52 -16.70
N ASN A 229 2.42 14.43 -17.80
CA ASN A 229 1.80 15.56 -18.47
C ASN A 229 0.38 15.18 -18.93
N PRO A 230 -0.61 15.09 -18.05
CA PRO A 230 -1.98 14.90 -18.49
C PRO A 230 -2.37 16.16 -19.27
N ALA A 231 -2.52 16.01 -20.61
CA ALA A 231 -3.14 17.04 -21.39
C ALA A 231 -4.48 17.39 -20.72
N ALA A 232 -4.79 18.68 -20.58
CA ALA A 232 -6.01 19.19 -19.93
C ALA A 232 -7.29 18.85 -20.72
N SER A 233 -7.33 17.68 -21.34
CA SER A 233 -8.49 17.16 -22.08
C SER A 233 -9.29 16.20 -21.21
N LEU A 234 -10.59 16.31 -21.31
CA LEU A 234 -11.55 15.43 -20.59
C LEU A 234 -11.23 13.94 -20.80
N LEU A 235 -10.86 13.55 -22.03
CA LEU A 235 -10.51 12.16 -22.36
C LEU A 235 -9.26 11.68 -21.64
N ALA A 236 -8.24 12.52 -21.49
CA ALA A 236 -7.03 12.19 -20.75
C ALA A 236 -7.36 11.97 -19.26
N ILE A 237 -8.21 12.81 -18.68
CA ILE A 237 -8.62 12.69 -17.27
C ILE A 237 -9.43 11.41 -17.03
N ILE A 238 -10.36 11.06 -17.94
CA ILE A 238 -11.11 9.80 -17.87
C ILE A 238 -10.15 8.60 -17.98
N GLY A 239 -9.15 8.67 -18.86
CA GLY A 239 -8.11 7.64 -19.01
C GLY A 239 -7.32 7.45 -17.74
N VAL A 240 -6.85 8.54 -17.14
CA VAL A 240 -6.11 8.54 -15.85
C VAL A 240 -6.96 7.97 -14.73
N ALA A 241 -8.21 8.41 -14.60
CA ALA A 241 -9.11 7.91 -13.56
C ALA A 241 -9.39 6.40 -13.71
N SER A 242 -9.61 5.94 -14.94
CA SER A 242 -9.85 4.51 -15.22
C SER A 242 -8.61 3.66 -14.88
N LEU A 243 -7.43 4.13 -15.26
CA LEU A 243 -6.18 3.41 -15.01
C LEU A 243 -5.80 3.46 -13.51
N SER A 244 -6.04 4.56 -12.83
CA SER A 244 -5.87 4.67 -11.37
C SER A 244 -6.76 3.65 -10.63
N ASN A 245 -8.02 3.52 -11.04
CA ASN A 245 -8.92 2.50 -10.46
C ASN A 245 -8.46 1.07 -10.74
N LEU A 246 -7.88 0.80 -11.93
CA LEU A 246 -7.26 -0.50 -12.22
C LEU A 246 -6.04 -0.77 -11.33
N TYR A 247 -5.22 0.23 -11.06
CA TYR A 247 -4.09 0.10 -10.15
C TYR A 247 -4.55 -0.21 -8.72
N TRP A 248 -5.59 0.46 -8.25
CA TRP A 248 -6.20 0.16 -6.95
C TRP A 248 -6.74 -1.28 -6.87
N LEU A 249 -7.27 -1.81 -7.96
CA LEU A 249 -7.72 -3.21 -8.01
C LEU A 249 -6.57 -4.21 -7.77
N ILE A 250 -5.35 -3.85 -8.17
CA ILE A 250 -4.13 -4.66 -8.00
C ILE A 250 -3.45 -4.36 -6.65
N GLY A 251 -3.94 -3.37 -5.89
CA GLY A 251 -3.36 -2.94 -4.62
C GLY A 251 -2.21 -1.93 -4.76
N ILE A 252 -2.06 -1.33 -5.94
CA ILE A 252 -1.14 -0.22 -6.18
C ILE A 252 -1.89 1.08 -5.95
N ILE A 253 -1.36 1.97 -5.11
CA ILE A 253 -1.93 3.29 -4.93
C ILE A 253 -1.84 4.05 -6.26
N GLY A 254 -2.95 4.61 -6.70
CA GLY A 254 -3.03 5.27 -8.02
C GLY A 254 -2.04 6.43 -8.17
N PRO A 255 -1.57 6.67 -9.39
CA PRO A 255 -0.52 7.68 -9.68
C PRO A 255 -0.95 9.10 -9.34
N VAL A 256 -2.25 9.36 -9.21
CA VAL A 256 -2.80 10.70 -8.93
C VAL A 256 -2.45 11.19 -7.52
N ASP A 257 -2.32 10.28 -6.56
CA ASP A 257 -2.00 10.63 -5.17
C ASP A 257 -0.55 11.10 -4.99
N PHE A 258 0.32 10.84 -5.98
CA PHE A 258 1.76 11.15 -5.95
C PHE A 258 2.18 12.25 -6.91
N SER A 259 1.30 12.69 -7.80
CA SER A 259 1.68 13.71 -8.79
C SER A 259 1.67 15.11 -8.19
N GLY A 260 2.83 15.60 -7.74
CA GLY A 260 3.01 17.00 -7.35
C GLY A 260 2.61 18.02 -8.43
N ASN A 261 2.44 17.58 -9.68
CA ASN A 261 2.00 18.40 -10.80
C ASN A 261 0.50 18.77 -10.75
N SER A 262 -0.33 18.02 -10.00
CA SER A 262 -1.74 18.40 -9.81
C SER A 262 -1.88 19.67 -8.97
N THR A 263 -0.96 19.90 -8.05
CA THR A 263 -0.90 21.13 -7.25
C THR A 263 -0.54 22.37 -8.09
N THR A 264 0.29 22.23 -9.12
CA THR A 264 0.72 23.34 -9.97
C THR A 264 -0.48 23.95 -10.74
N SER A 265 -1.33 23.13 -11.33
CA SER A 265 -2.52 23.60 -12.05
C SER A 265 -3.55 24.28 -11.11
N THR A 266 -3.68 23.74 -9.90
CA THR A 266 -4.57 24.32 -8.88
C THR A 266 -4.03 25.66 -8.37
N VAL A 267 -2.71 25.75 -8.16
CA VAL A 267 -2.05 27.02 -7.75
C VAL A 267 -2.17 28.06 -8.85
N GLN A 268 -1.97 27.71 -10.12
CA GLN A 268 -2.16 28.64 -11.25
C GLN A 268 -3.59 29.17 -11.33
N ASN A 269 -4.60 28.34 -11.10
CA ASN A 269 -6.00 28.76 -11.06
C ASN A 269 -6.27 29.68 -9.87
N LEU A 270 -5.67 29.40 -8.71
CA LEU A 270 -5.76 30.25 -7.53
C LEU A 270 -5.11 31.62 -7.76
N GLU A 271 -3.89 31.64 -8.31
CA GLU A 271 -3.21 32.88 -8.68
C GLU A 271 -4.03 33.73 -9.64
N TYR A 272 -4.58 33.08 -10.68
CA TYR A 272 -5.46 33.75 -11.63
C TYR A 272 -6.69 34.34 -10.94
N ALA A 273 -7.35 33.58 -10.07
CA ALA A 273 -8.53 34.08 -9.32
C ALA A 273 -8.20 35.23 -8.39
N LEU A 274 -7.03 35.23 -7.74
CA LEU A 274 -6.55 36.31 -6.89
C LEU A 274 -6.24 37.59 -7.70
N GLN A 275 -5.67 37.45 -8.90
CA GLN A 275 -5.34 38.57 -9.77
C GLN A 275 -6.55 39.20 -10.42
N HIS A 276 -7.55 38.42 -10.80
CA HIS A 276 -8.73 38.87 -11.56
C HIS A 276 -10.01 39.00 -10.72
N GLY A 277 -9.94 38.67 -9.44
CA GLY A 277 -11.12 38.67 -8.55
C GLY A 277 -12.21 37.64 -8.89
N SER A 278 -11.95 36.77 -9.86
CA SER A 278 -12.89 35.73 -10.33
C SER A 278 -12.14 34.51 -10.84
N ALA A 279 -12.64 33.32 -10.55
CA ALA A 279 -12.12 32.07 -11.12
C ALA A 279 -12.62 31.82 -12.56
N TRP A 280 -13.51 32.65 -13.08
CA TRP A 280 -14.04 32.51 -14.44
C TRP A 280 -12.96 32.86 -15.46
N GLY A 281 -12.70 31.92 -16.38
CA GLY A 281 -11.66 32.05 -17.38
C GLY A 281 -10.27 31.60 -16.93
N ALA A 282 -10.18 30.90 -15.79
CA ALA A 282 -8.92 30.32 -15.30
C ALA A 282 -8.25 29.43 -16.36
N PRO A 283 -6.90 29.43 -16.45
CA PRO A 283 -6.15 28.73 -17.49
C PRO A 283 -6.37 27.21 -17.51
N ASN A 284 -6.71 26.63 -16.36
CA ASN A 284 -6.95 25.18 -16.22
C ASN A 284 -8.39 24.94 -15.74
N PRO A 285 -9.42 25.05 -16.61
CA PRO A 285 -10.83 24.96 -16.21
C PRO A 285 -11.19 23.57 -15.65
N VAL A 286 -10.41 22.56 -16.03
CA VAL A 286 -10.57 21.19 -15.56
C VAL A 286 -9.23 20.72 -15.03
N THR A 287 -9.15 20.55 -13.71
CA THR A 287 -7.95 19.98 -13.09
C THR A 287 -8.20 18.51 -12.72
N LEU A 288 -7.15 17.72 -12.76
CA LEU A 288 -7.21 16.32 -12.37
C LEU A 288 -7.77 16.18 -10.93
N HIS A 289 -7.30 17.05 -10.04
CA HIS A 289 -7.73 17.07 -8.63
C HIS A 289 -9.23 17.33 -8.48
N THR A 290 -9.77 18.31 -9.19
CA THR A 290 -11.20 18.65 -9.10
C THR A 290 -12.10 17.52 -9.59
N LEU A 291 -11.76 16.89 -10.71
CA LEU A 291 -12.58 15.80 -11.25
C LEU A 291 -12.35 14.48 -10.55
N PHE A 292 -11.08 14.15 -10.25
CA PHE A 292 -10.76 12.86 -9.66
C PHE A 292 -11.22 12.77 -8.22
N ASP A 293 -10.92 13.76 -7.38
CA ASP A 293 -11.27 13.72 -5.96
C ASP A 293 -12.75 13.96 -5.73
N ALA A 294 -13.38 14.90 -6.47
CA ALA A 294 -14.76 15.25 -6.27
C ALA A 294 -15.75 14.24 -6.88
N PHE A 295 -15.41 13.62 -8.01
CA PHE A 295 -16.35 12.80 -8.77
C PHE A 295 -15.91 11.35 -8.99
N ALA A 296 -14.65 11.12 -9.38
CA ALA A 296 -14.19 9.76 -9.69
C ALA A 296 -13.89 8.95 -8.43
N ASN A 297 -13.54 9.61 -7.33
CA ASN A 297 -13.15 8.99 -6.07
C ASN A 297 -14.26 9.02 -5.01
N VAL A 298 -15.51 9.22 -5.43
CA VAL A 298 -16.66 9.23 -4.51
C VAL A 298 -16.75 7.91 -3.75
N GLY A 299 -16.66 7.99 -2.42
CA GLY A 299 -16.66 6.83 -1.53
C GLY A 299 -15.32 6.14 -1.36
N GLY A 300 -14.23 6.78 -1.82
CA GLY A 300 -12.87 6.30 -1.64
C GLY A 300 -12.25 5.67 -2.87
N PRO A 301 -10.95 5.38 -2.80
CA PRO A 301 -10.19 4.80 -3.89
C PRO A 301 -10.79 3.49 -4.40
N GLY A 302 -10.77 3.28 -5.71
CA GLY A 302 -11.32 2.08 -6.35
C GLY A 302 -12.84 2.05 -6.45
N MET A 303 -13.51 3.20 -6.31
CA MET A 303 -15.00 3.31 -6.38
C MET A 303 -15.72 2.37 -5.39
N THR A 304 -15.15 2.22 -4.19
CA THR A 304 -15.65 1.27 -3.16
C THR A 304 -17.11 1.49 -2.80
N LEU A 305 -17.57 2.74 -2.71
CA LEU A 305 -18.96 3.06 -2.42
C LEU A 305 -19.90 2.54 -3.52
N ALA A 306 -19.56 2.76 -4.79
CA ALA A 306 -20.37 2.30 -5.91
C ALA A 306 -20.46 0.78 -5.94
N LEU A 307 -19.35 0.09 -5.64
CA LEU A 307 -19.30 -1.37 -5.56
C LEU A 307 -20.13 -1.90 -4.39
N LEU A 308 -20.07 -1.27 -3.22
CA LEU A 308 -20.89 -1.59 -2.05
C LEU A 308 -22.38 -1.42 -2.36
N ILE A 309 -22.78 -0.30 -2.97
CA ILE A 309 -24.17 -0.06 -3.37
C ILE A 309 -24.62 -1.13 -4.38
N ALA A 310 -23.80 -1.47 -5.36
CA ALA A 310 -24.12 -2.49 -6.35
C ALA A 310 -24.29 -3.89 -5.70
N ILE A 311 -23.43 -4.24 -4.73
CA ILE A 311 -23.54 -5.48 -3.97
C ILE A 311 -24.83 -5.50 -3.15
N LEU A 312 -25.12 -4.44 -2.41
CA LEU A 312 -26.31 -4.34 -1.58
C LEU A 312 -27.59 -4.43 -2.43
N TRP A 313 -27.59 -3.80 -3.60
CA TRP A 313 -28.77 -3.75 -4.46
C TRP A 313 -28.99 -5.03 -5.26
N ARG A 314 -27.91 -5.61 -5.80
CA ARG A 314 -28.02 -6.76 -6.73
C ARG A 314 -27.79 -8.11 -6.11
N SER A 315 -27.05 -8.20 -5.01
CA SER A 315 -26.74 -9.50 -4.40
C SER A 315 -27.98 -10.13 -3.77
N ARG A 316 -28.30 -11.35 -4.19
CA ARG A 316 -29.30 -12.20 -3.56
C ARG A 316 -28.72 -13.04 -2.42
N ASN A 317 -27.41 -13.12 -2.29
CA ASN A 317 -26.74 -13.90 -1.27
C ASN A 317 -26.65 -13.11 0.03
N ARG A 318 -27.24 -13.66 1.10
CA ARG A 318 -27.30 -13.01 2.41
C ARG A 318 -25.91 -12.73 3.00
N ASN A 319 -24.96 -13.63 2.75
CA ASN A 319 -23.59 -13.49 3.28
C ASN A 319 -22.85 -12.27 2.70
N TYR A 320 -23.08 -11.94 1.43
CA TYR A 320 -22.46 -10.74 0.82
C TYR A 320 -23.11 -9.44 1.30
N ARG A 321 -24.40 -9.48 1.68
CA ARG A 321 -25.10 -8.31 2.25
C ARG A 321 -24.70 -8.01 3.68
N THR A 322 -24.27 -9.00 4.44
CA THR A 322 -23.83 -8.81 5.84
C THR A 322 -22.39 -8.33 5.93
N VAL A 323 -21.60 -8.47 4.85
CA VAL A 323 -20.18 -8.03 4.79
C VAL A 323 -20.05 -6.68 4.10
N ALA A 324 -21.01 -6.28 3.26
CA ALA A 324 -21.08 -4.96 2.62
C ALA A 324 -21.73 -3.92 3.54
#